data_bac31390ad80c4dc6027cbf45066a3aa
#
_entry.id   bac31390ad80c4dc6027cbf45066a3aa
#
_cell.length_a   1.000
_cell.length_b   1.000
_cell.length_c   1.000
_cell.angle_alpha   90.00
_cell.angle_beta   90.00
_cell.angle_gamma   90.00
#
_symmetry.space_group_name_H-M   'P 1'
#
loop_
_entity.id
_entity.type
_entity.pdbx_description
1 polymer ?
#
loop_
_entity_poly.entity_id
_entity_poly.type
_entity_poly.pdbx_seq_one_letter_code
_entity_poly.pdbx_strand_id
1 'polypeptide(L)'
;HRLIRRQRQMCIRDSTWGTPYYLKPIKLGFDMSIVSATKYYSGHSDVMGGSLAVSKKVFSKVKAAERITGLRLGPDDAYLITRGLRTLDVRLDRHRENSEKVAKFLSRFKNIKLLYPYKKGSYNYKMWKKYYSGASGLMGLKIKCKNISSVRKFVNSLKLFGYGYSWGGFESLVLHQEHREIGTRKFFKLAKDEHLVRLHIGLEDPSDLIADIKQALKHLK
;
A
#
# COMPACT_ATOMS: atom_id res chain seq x y z
N HIS A 1 25.28 28.22 30.82
CA HIS A 1 24.30 27.67 29.87
C HIS A 1 24.77 26.30 29.38
N ARG A 2 24.33 25.21 30.04
CA ARG A 2 24.46 23.86 29.52
C ARG A 2 23.48 23.73 28.37
N LEU A 3 23.97 23.83 27.13
CA LEU A 3 23.28 23.37 25.94
C LEU A 3 23.09 21.85 26.11
N ILE A 4 21.92 21.43 26.59
CA ILE A 4 21.48 20.05 26.53
C ILE A 4 21.28 19.79 25.00
N ARG A 5 22.29 19.21 24.35
CA ARG A 5 22.13 18.63 23.02
C ARG A 5 21.09 17.53 23.19
N ARG A 6 19.83 17.83 22.87
CA ARG A 6 18.83 16.78 22.67
C ARG A 6 19.40 15.85 21.60
N GLN A 7 19.75 14.63 22.02
CA GLN A 7 20.11 13.61 21.04
C GLN A 7 18.94 13.50 20.08
N ARG A 8 19.16 13.89 18.82
CA ARG A 8 18.15 13.73 17.78
C ARG A 8 17.85 12.24 17.65
N GLN A 9 16.63 11.84 17.91
CA GLN A 9 16.17 10.48 17.66
C GLN A 9 16.32 10.15 16.18
N MET A 10 16.69 8.91 15.85
CA MET A 10 16.76 8.45 14.46
C MET A 10 15.37 8.51 13.83
N CYS A 11 15.30 9.15 12.67
CA CYS A 11 14.05 9.23 11.90
C CYS A 11 13.96 8.05 10.95
N ILE A 12 13.02 7.15 11.20
CA ILE A 12 12.77 5.95 10.42
C ILE A 12 11.49 6.14 9.61
N ARG A 13 11.50 5.74 8.35
CA ARG A 13 10.33 5.74 7.48
C ARG A 13 10.11 4.37 6.87
N ASP A 14 8.94 3.77 7.11
CA ASP A 14 8.44 2.70 6.28
C ASP A 14 7.96 3.28 4.95
N SER A 15 8.59 2.87 3.87
CA SER A 15 8.33 3.33 2.50
C SER A 15 7.84 2.21 1.58
N THR A 16 7.35 1.12 2.15
CA THR A 16 6.88 -0.06 1.39
C THR A 16 5.81 0.30 0.36
N TRP A 17 4.84 1.17 0.73
CA TRP A 17 3.74 1.55 -0.16
C TRP A 17 4.19 2.33 -1.40
N GLY A 18 5.06 3.32 -1.21
CA GLY A 18 5.54 4.18 -2.31
C GLY A 18 6.79 3.65 -2.99
N THR A 19 7.52 2.76 -2.32
CA THR A 19 8.89 2.36 -2.64
C THR A 19 9.82 3.57 -2.85
N PRO A 20 11.14 3.41 -3.01
CA PRO A 20 12.03 4.51 -3.41
C PRO A 20 11.74 5.05 -4.81
N TYR A 21 10.91 4.38 -5.61
CA TYR A 21 10.49 4.87 -6.92
C TYR A 21 9.62 6.13 -6.77
N TYR A 22 8.61 6.10 -5.89
CA TYR A 22 7.69 7.23 -5.68
C TYR A 22 7.98 8.07 -4.43
N LEU A 23 8.71 7.55 -3.43
CA LEU A 23 9.07 8.26 -2.21
C LEU A 23 10.55 8.05 -1.90
N LYS A 24 11.30 9.12 -1.67
CA LYS A 24 12.75 9.08 -1.41
C LYS A 24 13.07 9.55 0.01
N PRO A 25 12.84 8.73 1.07
CA PRO A 25 12.94 9.16 2.45
C PRO A 25 14.30 9.75 2.84
N ILE A 26 15.39 9.13 2.40
CA ILE A 26 16.74 9.62 2.72
C ILE A 26 16.95 11.03 2.18
N LYS A 27 16.45 11.34 0.96
CA LYS A 27 16.50 12.70 0.40
C LYS A 27 15.62 13.70 1.16
N LEU A 28 14.59 13.21 1.86
CA LEU A 28 13.73 14.01 2.73
C LEU A 28 14.28 14.18 4.15
N GLY A 29 15.50 13.70 4.43
CA GLY A 29 16.18 13.85 5.71
C GLY A 29 15.92 12.75 6.73
N PHE A 30 15.30 11.65 6.34
CA PHE A 30 15.19 10.46 7.19
C PHE A 30 16.55 9.76 7.30
N ASP A 31 16.81 9.16 8.46
CA ASP A 31 18.05 8.42 8.70
C ASP A 31 17.97 6.99 8.14
N MET A 32 16.74 6.41 8.13
CA MET A 32 16.47 5.04 7.65
C MET A 32 15.19 4.99 6.83
N SER A 33 15.21 4.16 5.79
CA SER A 33 14.05 3.81 4.96
C SER A 33 13.90 2.29 4.94
N ILE A 34 12.79 1.79 5.48
CA ILE A 34 12.47 0.37 5.52
C ILE A 34 11.48 0.08 4.39
N VAL A 35 11.69 -1.02 3.68
CA VAL A 35 10.78 -1.54 2.66
C VAL A 35 10.59 -3.03 2.91
N SER A 36 9.33 -3.47 3.05
CA SER A 36 9.00 -4.89 2.96
C SER A 36 9.20 -5.32 1.50
N ALA A 37 10.28 -6.05 1.25
CA ALA A 37 10.61 -6.54 -0.08
C ALA A 37 9.62 -7.61 -0.58
N THR A 38 8.89 -8.23 0.35
CA THR A 38 7.74 -9.12 0.11
C THR A 38 6.66 -8.51 -0.79
N LYS A 39 6.57 -7.15 -0.82
CA LYS A 39 5.54 -6.42 -1.57
C LYS A 39 6.04 -6.09 -2.98
N TYR A 40 6.05 -4.84 -3.37
CA TYR A 40 6.40 -4.41 -4.73
C TYR A 40 7.83 -4.75 -5.17
N TYR A 41 8.80 -4.92 -4.25
CA TYR A 41 10.17 -5.24 -4.64
C TYR A 41 10.24 -6.60 -5.33
N SER A 42 9.71 -7.66 -4.72
CA SER A 42 9.56 -8.96 -5.39
C SER A 42 8.45 -8.90 -6.43
N GLY A 43 7.26 -8.43 -6.04
CA GLY A 43 6.11 -8.21 -6.90
C GLY A 43 5.44 -9.49 -7.44
N HIS A 44 5.81 -10.67 -6.94
CA HIS A 44 5.36 -11.96 -7.45
C HIS A 44 4.70 -12.85 -6.39
N SER A 45 4.54 -12.34 -5.16
CA SER A 45 3.87 -13.04 -4.04
C SER A 45 4.52 -14.38 -3.64
N ASP A 46 5.80 -14.56 -3.91
CA ASP A 46 6.56 -15.80 -3.83
C ASP A 46 7.75 -15.74 -2.84
N VAL A 47 8.00 -14.61 -2.20
CA VAL A 47 9.14 -14.41 -1.30
C VAL A 47 8.81 -13.48 -0.14
N MET A 48 9.44 -13.72 1.00
CA MET A 48 9.39 -12.85 2.16
C MET A 48 10.76 -12.24 2.45
N GLY A 49 10.79 -10.91 2.60
CA GLY A 49 12.05 -10.23 2.89
C GLY A 49 11.87 -8.76 3.21
N GLY A 50 12.96 -8.15 3.67
CA GLY A 50 13.06 -6.75 3.99
C GLY A 50 14.28 -6.09 3.36
N SER A 51 14.19 -4.79 3.13
CA SER A 51 15.29 -3.95 2.70
C SER A 51 15.39 -2.73 3.59
N LEU A 52 16.61 -2.41 4.02
CA LEU A 52 16.92 -1.25 4.84
C LEU A 52 17.95 -0.38 4.12
N ALA A 53 17.52 0.79 3.66
CA ALA A 53 18.42 1.84 3.19
C ALA A 53 18.69 2.83 4.32
N VAL A 54 19.96 3.24 4.49
CA VAL A 54 20.36 4.12 5.59
C VAL A 54 21.19 5.29 5.10
N SER A 55 21.10 6.42 5.80
CA SER A 55 21.98 7.58 5.57
C SER A 55 23.41 7.27 6.04
N LYS A 56 24.40 7.95 5.46
CA LYS A 56 25.81 7.83 5.88
C LYS A 56 25.99 8.03 7.38
N LYS A 57 25.18 8.89 7.99
CA LYS A 57 25.25 9.24 9.42
C LYS A 57 25.05 8.06 10.36
N VAL A 58 24.19 7.11 10.00
CA VAL A 58 23.85 5.96 10.87
C VAL A 58 24.41 4.64 10.35
N PHE A 59 25.06 4.65 9.17
CA PHE A 59 25.53 3.45 8.46
C PHE A 59 26.39 2.55 9.35
N SER A 60 27.41 3.09 10.02
CA SER A 60 28.34 2.29 10.86
C SER A 60 27.62 1.60 12.00
N LYS A 61 26.65 2.28 12.64
CA LYS A 61 25.85 1.70 13.76
C LYS A 61 24.97 0.54 13.26
N VAL A 62 24.30 0.73 12.12
CA VAL A 62 23.44 -0.30 11.54
C VAL A 62 24.28 -1.48 11.06
N LYS A 63 25.44 -1.23 10.46
CA LYS A 63 26.35 -2.30 10.00
C LYS A 63 26.92 -3.12 11.16
N ALA A 64 27.22 -2.47 12.28
CA ALA A 64 27.62 -3.16 13.50
C ALA A 64 26.50 -4.04 14.07
N ALA A 65 25.28 -3.52 14.13
CA ALA A 65 24.11 -4.29 14.58
C ALA A 65 23.85 -5.51 13.67
N GLU A 66 23.91 -5.37 12.34
CA GLU A 66 23.76 -6.44 11.38
C GLU A 66 24.80 -7.56 11.60
N ARG A 67 26.05 -7.18 11.84
CA ARG A 67 27.12 -8.15 12.15
C ARG A 67 26.88 -8.93 13.43
N ILE A 68 26.42 -8.24 14.49
CA ILE A 68 26.15 -8.86 15.80
C ILE A 68 24.96 -9.81 15.74
N THR A 69 23.89 -9.40 15.05
CA THR A 69 22.64 -10.20 14.99
C THR A 69 22.68 -11.31 13.96
N GLY A 70 23.56 -11.22 12.95
CA GLY A 70 23.63 -12.18 11.84
C GLY A 70 22.37 -12.21 10.97
N LEU A 71 21.42 -11.27 11.14
CA LEU A 71 20.17 -11.22 10.39
C LEU A 71 20.43 -10.86 8.93
N ARG A 72 20.32 -11.85 8.07
CA ARG A 72 20.51 -11.72 6.62
C ARG A 72 19.43 -12.48 5.86
N LEU A 73 19.16 -11.98 4.68
CA LEU A 73 18.27 -12.63 3.73
C LEU A 73 19.00 -13.87 3.13
N GLY A 74 18.26 -14.95 2.94
CA GLY A 74 18.77 -16.12 2.21
C GLY A 74 19.14 -15.79 0.76
N PRO A 75 20.08 -16.51 0.14
CA PRO A 75 20.54 -16.22 -1.21
C PRO A 75 19.42 -16.35 -2.25
N ASP A 76 18.55 -17.34 -2.14
CA ASP A 76 17.43 -17.57 -3.06
C ASP A 76 16.41 -16.44 -2.97
N ASP A 77 16.04 -16.02 -1.75
CA ASP A 77 15.16 -14.88 -1.51
C ASP A 77 15.77 -13.59 -2.05
N ALA A 78 17.07 -13.38 -1.83
CA ALA A 78 17.79 -12.22 -2.35
C ALA A 78 17.81 -12.21 -3.89
N TYR A 79 17.94 -13.36 -4.53
CA TYR A 79 17.88 -13.52 -5.97
C TYR A 79 16.48 -13.14 -6.51
N LEU A 80 15.42 -13.71 -5.93
CA LEU A 80 14.02 -13.43 -6.34
C LEU A 80 13.68 -11.94 -6.18
N ILE A 81 14.05 -11.34 -5.06
CA ILE A 81 13.84 -9.89 -4.84
C ILE A 81 14.63 -9.06 -5.86
N THR A 82 15.88 -9.40 -6.13
CA THR A 82 16.72 -8.71 -7.12
C THR A 82 16.13 -8.82 -8.52
N ARG A 83 15.61 -10.00 -8.88
CA ARG A 83 14.89 -10.21 -10.13
C ARG A 83 13.65 -9.32 -10.22
N GLY A 84 12.84 -9.25 -9.15
CA GLY A 84 11.67 -8.39 -9.08
C GLY A 84 12.01 -6.91 -9.21
N LEU A 85 13.12 -6.45 -8.63
CA LEU A 85 13.57 -5.05 -8.71
C LEU A 85 13.85 -4.59 -10.14
N ARG A 86 14.24 -5.50 -11.05
CA ARG A 86 14.53 -5.16 -12.46
C ARG A 86 13.31 -4.70 -13.25
N THR A 87 12.10 -5.03 -12.76
CA THR A 87 10.82 -4.65 -13.37
C THR A 87 9.96 -3.78 -12.47
N LEU A 88 10.54 -3.23 -11.40
CA LEU A 88 9.80 -2.50 -10.37
C LEU A 88 9.07 -1.28 -10.94
N ASP A 89 9.74 -0.49 -11.76
CA ASP A 89 9.24 0.73 -12.37
C ASP A 89 8.05 0.46 -13.28
N VAL A 90 8.19 -0.45 -14.26
CA VAL A 90 7.11 -0.80 -15.20
C VAL A 90 5.90 -1.41 -14.48
N ARG A 91 6.12 -2.22 -13.42
CA ARG A 91 5.03 -2.78 -12.63
C ARG A 91 4.31 -1.69 -11.80
N LEU A 92 5.05 -0.79 -11.16
CA LEU A 92 4.44 0.30 -10.40
C LEU A 92 3.67 1.27 -11.29
N ASP A 93 4.17 1.58 -12.47
CA ASP A 93 3.46 2.42 -13.44
C ASP A 93 2.17 1.73 -13.91
N ARG A 94 2.21 0.42 -14.20
CA ARG A 94 1.00 -0.34 -14.53
C ARG A 94 -0.01 -0.38 -13.36
N HIS A 95 0.44 -0.63 -12.13
CA HIS A 95 -0.42 -0.55 -10.95
C HIS A 95 -1.08 0.83 -10.80
N ARG A 96 -0.32 1.90 -11.01
CA ARG A 96 -0.83 3.27 -10.95
C ARG A 96 -1.91 3.50 -11.99
N GLU A 97 -1.63 3.20 -13.27
CA GLU A 97 -2.56 3.40 -14.38
C GLU A 97 -3.86 2.62 -14.19
N ASN A 98 -3.76 1.35 -13.80
CA ASN A 98 -4.92 0.52 -13.49
C ASN A 98 -5.73 1.11 -12.33
N SER A 99 -5.04 1.51 -11.26
CA SER A 99 -5.69 2.12 -10.09
C SER A 99 -6.39 3.43 -10.41
N GLU A 100 -5.83 4.27 -11.26
CA GLU A 100 -6.45 5.51 -11.71
C GLU A 100 -7.76 5.23 -12.48
N LYS A 101 -7.76 4.25 -13.38
CA LYS A 101 -8.95 3.86 -14.15
C LYS A 101 -10.03 3.30 -13.23
N VAL A 102 -9.69 2.39 -12.33
CA VAL A 102 -10.61 1.82 -11.32
C VAL A 102 -11.14 2.92 -10.39
N ALA A 103 -10.28 3.79 -9.89
CA ALA A 103 -10.68 4.91 -9.01
C ALA A 103 -11.62 5.89 -9.73
N LYS A 104 -11.39 6.20 -11.01
CA LYS A 104 -12.28 7.01 -11.83
C LYS A 104 -13.64 6.37 -11.99
N PHE A 105 -13.70 5.06 -12.22
CA PHE A 105 -14.96 4.31 -12.31
C PHE A 105 -15.71 4.35 -10.98
N LEU A 106 -15.07 3.97 -9.87
CA LEU A 106 -15.68 3.91 -8.53
C LEU A 106 -16.16 5.28 -8.02
N SER A 107 -15.53 6.37 -8.47
CA SER A 107 -15.91 7.73 -8.08
C SER A 107 -17.30 8.17 -8.56
N ARG A 108 -17.93 7.41 -9.47
CA ARG A 108 -19.28 7.68 -9.97
C ARG A 108 -20.38 7.27 -8.97
N PHE A 109 -20.04 6.46 -7.97
CA PHE A 109 -21.01 5.90 -7.01
C PHE A 109 -21.04 6.73 -5.73
N LYS A 110 -22.19 7.35 -5.44
CA LYS A 110 -22.38 8.27 -4.30
C LYS A 110 -22.20 7.58 -2.93
N ASN A 111 -22.48 6.28 -2.84
CA ASN A 111 -22.34 5.47 -1.64
C ASN A 111 -20.92 4.93 -1.43
N ILE A 112 -19.96 5.26 -2.30
CA ILE A 112 -18.56 4.83 -2.21
C ILE A 112 -17.66 6.07 -2.09
N LYS A 113 -16.95 6.18 -0.96
CA LYS A 113 -15.90 7.20 -0.77
C LYS A 113 -14.53 6.55 -0.90
N LEU A 114 -13.74 7.02 -1.88
CA LEU A 114 -12.38 6.54 -2.09
C LEU A 114 -11.40 7.11 -1.06
N LEU A 115 -10.60 6.23 -0.50
CA LEU A 115 -9.42 6.54 0.31
C LEU A 115 -8.18 6.26 -0.53
N TYR A 116 -7.91 7.18 -1.46
CA TYR A 116 -6.80 7.11 -2.40
C TYR A 116 -6.18 8.50 -2.53
N PRO A 117 -5.08 8.79 -1.80
CA PRO A 117 -4.50 10.13 -1.71
C PRO A 117 -4.10 10.73 -3.05
N TYR A 118 -3.73 9.88 -4.01
CA TYR A 118 -3.37 10.27 -5.37
C TYR A 118 -4.54 10.90 -6.16
N LYS A 119 -5.77 10.56 -5.82
CA LYS A 119 -6.93 11.12 -6.51
C LYS A 119 -7.00 12.63 -6.30
N LYS A 120 -6.99 13.41 -7.39
CA LYS A 120 -7.18 14.86 -7.37
C LYS A 120 -8.49 15.21 -6.64
N GLY A 121 -8.42 16.16 -5.70
CA GLY A 121 -9.53 16.54 -4.84
C GLY A 121 -9.70 15.70 -3.56
N SER A 122 -8.88 14.68 -3.32
CA SER A 122 -8.85 14.00 -2.02
C SER A 122 -8.28 14.92 -0.93
N TYR A 123 -8.70 14.71 0.33
CA TYR A 123 -8.27 15.50 1.48
C TYR A 123 -6.73 15.60 1.58
N ASN A 124 -6.01 14.53 1.30
CA ASN A 124 -4.55 14.47 1.44
C ASN A 124 -3.79 14.72 0.12
N TYR A 125 -4.46 15.10 -0.97
CA TYR A 125 -3.82 15.23 -2.29
C TYR A 125 -2.65 16.22 -2.31
N LYS A 126 -2.81 17.41 -1.67
CA LYS A 126 -1.75 18.43 -1.62
C LYS A 126 -0.51 17.90 -0.89
N MET A 127 -0.73 17.24 0.27
CA MET A 127 0.35 16.66 1.06
C MET A 127 1.02 15.50 0.32
N TRP A 128 0.22 14.63 -0.30
CA TRP A 128 0.71 13.53 -1.12
C TRP A 128 1.59 14.07 -2.29
N LYS A 129 1.11 15.04 -3.07
CA LYS A 129 1.83 15.63 -4.20
C LYS A 129 3.16 16.27 -3.79
N LYS A 130 3.29 16.77 -2.54
CA LYS A 130 4.52 17.35 -2.02
C LYS A 130 5.64 16.30 -1.86
N TYR A 131 5.29 15.07 -1.49
CA TYR A 131 6.27 14.07 -1.09
C TYR A 131 6.39 12.87 -2.04
N TYR A 132 5.35 12.58 -2.80
CA TYR A 132 5.29 11.42 -3.69
C TYR A 132 5.23 11.85 -5.15
N SER A 133 5.96 11.13 -6.02
CA SER A 133 5.92 11.34 -7.47
C SER A 133 4.89 10.46 -8.19
N GLY A 134 4.31 9.47 -7.51
CA GLY A 134 3.33 8.55 -8.07
C GLY A 134 2.53 7.84 -7.00
N ALA A 135 1.74 6.85 -7.38
CA ALA A 135 0.92 6.05 -6.50
C ALA A 135 1.01 4.57 -6.86
N SER A 136 0.64 3.72 -5.93
CA SER A 136 0.63 2.26 -6.10
C SER A 136 -0.78 1.70 -6.20
N GLY A 137 -0.91 0.38 -6.30
CA GLY A 137 -2.17 -0.34 -6.50
C GLY A 137 -3.13 -0.35 -5.30
N LEU A 138 -2.69 0.09 -4.12
CA LEU A 138 -3.46 -0.06 -2.88
C LEU A 138 -4.39 1.13 -2.62
N MET A 139 -5.69 0.87 -2.48
CA MET A 139 -6.71 1.87 -2.14
C MET A 139 -7.74 1.32 -1.16
N GLY A 140 -8.40 2.22 -0.42
CA GLY A 140 -9.54 1.89 0.43
C GLY A 140 -10.85 2.43 -0.12
N LEU A 141 -11.94 1.71 0.13
CA LEU A 141 -13.31 2.10 -0.16
C LEU A 141 -14.09 2.19 1.14
N LYS A 142 -14.53 3.39 1.53
CA LYS A 142 -15.60 3.53 2.52
C LYS A 142 -16.93 3.37 1.81
N ILE A 143 -17.61 2.27 2.06
CA ILE A 143 -18.89 1.93 1.44
C ILE A 143 -19.98 2.21 2.45
N LYS A 144 -20.92 3.09 2.09
CA LYS A 144 -22.12 3.34 2.89
C LYS A 144 -23.18 2.33 2.51
N CYS A 145 -23.48 1.42 3.45
CA CYS A 145 -24.46 0.35 3.29
C CYS A 145 -25.01 -0.08 4.65
N LYS A 146 -26.32 -0.13 4.80
CA LYS A 146 -26.97 -0.53 6.08
C LYS A 146 -26.69 -1.98 6.47
N ASN A 147 -26.55 -2.86 5.48
CA ASN A 147 -26.43 -4.30 5.70
C ASN A 147 -25.03 -4.81 5.36
N ILE A 148 -24.29 -5.26 6.35
CA ILE A 148 -22.97 -5.88 6.19
C ILE A 148 -23.00 -7.11 5.26
N SER A 149 -24.12 -7.86 5.23
CA SER A 149 -24.28 -8.99 4.32
C SER A 149 -24.19 -8.58 2.85
N SER A 150 -24.69 -7.38 2.49
CA SER A 150 -24.56 -6.84 1.15
C SER A 150 -23.10 -6.55 0.78
N VAL A 151 -22.30 -6.04 1.73
CA VAL A 151 -20.87 -5.79 1.51
C VAL A 151 -20.11 -7.12 1.38
N ARG A 152 -20.44 -8.12 2.20
CA ARG A 152 -19.84 -9.45 2.08
C ARG A 152 -20.20 -10.11 0.75
N LYS A 153 -21.48 -10.00 0.28
CA LYS A 153 -21.89 -10.47 -1.06
C LYS A 153 -21.14 -9.76 -2.17
N PHE A 154 -20.94 -8.43 -2.07
CA PHE A 154 -20.13 -7.67 -2.99
C PHE A 154 -18.71 -8.24 -3.07
N VAL A 155 -18.02 -8.40 -1.95
CA VAL A 155 -16.66 -8.92 -1.90
C VAL A 155 -16.59 -10.36 -2.44
N ASN A 156 -17.50 -11.23 -2.03
CA ASN A 156 -17.49 -12.65 -2.42
C ASN A 156 -17.91 -12.89 -3.89
N SER A 157 -18.53 -11.90 -4.54
CA SER A 157 -18.92 -12.01 -5.96
C SER A 157 -17.85 -11.54 -6.94
N LEU A 158 -16.76 -10.96 -6.45
CA LEU A 158 -15.60 -10.63 -7.27
C LEU A 158 -14.90 -11.91 -7.74
N LYS A 159 -14.59 -11.98 -9.01
CA LYS A 159 -14.00 -13.17 -9.65
C LYS A 159 -12.50 -13.02 -9.90
N LEU A 160 -12.05 -11.80 -10.18
CA LEU A 160 -10.64 -11.50 -10.46
C LEU A 160 -9.87 -11.03 -9.23
N PHE A 161 -10.58 -10.65 -8.16
CA PHE A 161 -9.97 -10.23 -6.91
C PHE A 161 -9.90 -11.38 -5.93
N GLY A 162 -8.70 -11.89 -5.67
CA GLY A 162 -8.48 -12.86 -4.60
C GLY A 162 -8.76 -12.25 -3.21
N TYR A 163 -9.31 -13.02 -2.27
CA TYR A 163 -9.45 -12.59 -0.88
C TYR A 163 -8.13 -12.77 -0.15
N GLY A 164 -7.47 -11.69 0.24
CA GLY A 164 -6.14 -11.81 0.86
C GLY A 164 -5.65 -10.57 1.60
N TYR A 165 -4.86 -10.81 2.66
CA TYR A 165 -4.28 -9.77 3.50
C TYR A 165 -3.08 -9.07 2.88
N SER A 166 -2.33 -9.74 1.99
CA SER A 166 -1.15 -9.17 1.34
C SER A 166 -1.54 -8.13 0.28
N TRP A 167 -0.55 -7.61 -0.42
CA TRP A 167 -0.66 -6.68 -1.53
C TRP A 167 0.71 -6.48 -2.16
N GLY A 168 0.76 -5.88 -3.35
CA GLY A 168 2.02 -5.54 -4.02
C GLY A 168 2.54 -6.64 -4.94
N GLY A 169 1.80 -7.74 -5.08
CA GLY A 169 1.99 -8.76 -6.10
C GLY A 169 1.35 -8.38 -7.44
N PHE A 170 1.37 -9.28 -8.38
CA PHE A 170 0.82 -9.09 -9.72
C PHE A 170 -0.71 -9.18 -9.75
N GLU A 171 -1.28 -9.95 -8.81
CA GLU A 171 -2.71 -10.21 -8.70
C GLU A 171 -3.48 -9.09 -7.98
N SER A 172 -4.74 -8.88 -8.38
CA SER A 172 -5.67 -8.02 -7.65
C SER A 172 -6.23 -8.73 -6.42
N LEU A 173 -6.29 -8.00 -5.30
CA LEU A 173 -6.78 -8.53 -4.03
C LEU A 173 -7.85 -7.63 -3.42
N VAL A 174 -8.77 -8.25 -2.67
CA VAL A 174 -9.80 -7.57 -1.90
C VAL A 174 -9.76 -8.03 -0.45
N LEU A 175 -10.04 -7.12 0.49
CA LEU A 175 -10.19 -7.43 1.90
C LEU A 175 -11.27 -6.54 2.52
N HIS A 176 -12.29 -7.14 3.13
CA HIS A 176 -13.23 -6.43 3.98
C HIS A 176 -12.64 -6.30 5.39
N GLN A 177 -12.50 -5.07 5.88
CA GLN A 177 -11.99 -4.77 7.22
C GLN A 177 -13.16 -4.65 8.19
N GLU A 178 -13.21 -5.50 9.21
CA GLU A 178 -14.28 -5.45 10.21
C GLU A 178 -14.11 -4.24 11.14
N HIS A 179 -15.23 -3.74 11.69
CA HIS A 179 -15.24 -2.59 12.60
C HIS A 179 -14.35 -2.77 13.82
N ARG A 180 -14.26 -4.00 14.37
CA ARG A 180 -13.40 -4.33 15.53
C ARG A 180 -11.92 -4.10 15.24
N GLU A 181 -11.48 -4.35 14.01
CA GLU A 181 -10.08 -4.18 13.59
C GLU A 181 -9.71 -2.71 13.42
N ILE A 182 -10.71 -1.85 13.16
CA ILE A 182 -10.54 -0.42 12.92
C ILE A 182 -10.76 0.39 14.19
N GLY A 183 -11.57 -0.11 15.13
CA GLY A 183 -12.02 0.59 16.34
C GLY A 183 -10.90 1.11 17.25
N THR A 184 -9.71 0.51 17.18
CA THR A 184 -8.51 0.93 17.93
C THR A 184 -7.83 2.17 17.35
N ARG A 185 -8.21 2.64 16.17
CA ARG A 185 -7.56 3.75 15.49
C ARG A 185 -8.12 5.10 15.93
N LYS A 186 -7.25 5.98 16.48
CA LYS A 186 -7.65 7.31 16.98
C LYS A 186 -8.20 8.23 15.89
N PHE A 187 -7.63 8.20 14.69
CA PHE A 187 -7.87 9.19 13.63
C PHE A 187 -8.74 8.68 12.47
N PHE A 188 -9.16 7.43 12.53
CA PHE A 188 -10.00 6.85 11.48
C PHE A 188 -11.18 6.12 12.13
N LYS A 189 -12.40 6.60 11.86
CA LYS A 189 -13.63 6.01 12.37
C LYS A 189 -14.59 5.75 11.22
N LEU A 190 -15.35 4.68 11.35
CA LEU A 190 -16.49 4.37 10.50
C LEU A 190 -17.80 4.63 11.25
N ALA A 191 -18.79 5.17 10.56
CA ALA A 191 -20.16 5.17 11.06
C ALA A 191 -20.73 3.75 11.07
N LYS A 192 -21.85 3.52 11.77
CA LYS A 192 -22.48 2.17 11.87
C LYS A 192 -22.85 1.58 10.50
N ASP A 193 -23.21 2.44 9.55
CA ASP A 193 -23.60 2.09 8.18
C ASP A 193 -22.46 2.22 7.17
N GLU A 194 -21.23 2.44 7.63
CA GLU A 194 -20.04 2.51 6.79
C GLU A 194 -19.17 1.26 6.95
N HIS A 195 -18.67 0.73 5.86
CA HIS A 195 -17.77 -0.43 5.82
C HIS A 195 -16.50 -0.09 5.06
N LEU A 196 -15.38 -0.63 5.50
CA LEU A 196 -14.09 -0.46 4.83
C LEU A 196 -13.75 -1.70 4.03
N VAL A 197 -13.61 -1.53 2.73
CA VAL A 197 -13.05 -2.54 1.83
C VAL A 197 -11.73 -2.02 1.29
N ARG A 198 -10.69 -2.81 1.38
CA ARG A 198 -9.38 -2.52 0.79
C ARG A 198 -9.26 -3.27 -0.52
N LEU A 199 -8.86 -2.56 -1.57
CA LEU A 199 -8.47 -3.14 -2.85
C LEU A 199 -6.95 -2.99 -3.03
N HIS A 200 -6.33 -4.03 -3.53
CA HIS A 200 -5.06 -3.96 -4.24
C HIS A 200 -5.36 -4.20 -5.72
N ILE A 201 -5.00 -3.26 -6.55
CA ILE A 201 -5.19 -3.34 -8.01
C ILE A 201 -3.91 -3.90 -8.61
N GLY A 202 -4.01 -5.07 -9.22
CA GLY A 202 -2.91 -5.79 -9.84
C GLY A 202 -2.57 -5.32 -11.26
N LEU A 203 -1.94 -6.22 -12.01
CA LEU A 203 -1.43 -5.97 -13.36
C LEU A 203 -2.39 -6.40 -14.48
N GLU A 204 -3.53 -6.98 -14.13
CA GLU A 204 -4.58 -7.45 -15.04
C GLU A 204 -5.11 -6.31 -15.93
N ASP A 205 -5.86 -6.62 -16.96
CA ASP A 205 -6.50 -5.59 -17.78
C ASP A 205 -7.50 -4.78 -16.94
N PRO A 206 -7.40 -3.44 -16.90
CA PRO A 206 -8.27 -2.61 -16.09
C PRO A 206 -9.73 -2.63 -16.55
N SER A 207 -10.04 -2.99 -17.80
CA SER A 207 -11.40 -3.13 -18.30
C SER A 207 -12.07 -4.35 -17.67
N ASP A 208 -11.33 -5.44 -17.54
CA ASP A 208 -11.80 -6.67 -16.89
C ASP A 208 -12.02 -6.46 -15.39
N LEU A 209 -11.08 -5.78 -14.71
CA LEU A 209 -11.23 -5.42 -13.30
C LEU A 209 -12.47 -4.54 -13.08
N ILE A 210 -12.71 -3.58 -13.96
CA ILE A 210 -13.89 -2.70 -13.88
C ILE A 210 -15.18 -3.50 -14.16
N ALA A 211 -15.17 -4.40 -15.12
CA ALA A 211 -16.31 -5.27 -15.42
C ALA A 211 -16.66 -6.17 -14.22
N ASP A 212 -15.63 -6.74 -13.58
CA ASP A 212 -15.79 -7.57 -12.38
C ASP A 212 -16.35 -6.76 -11.20
N ILE A 213 -15.80 -5.59 -10.92
CA ILE A 213 -16.35 -4.69 -9.91
C ILE A 213 -17.80 -4.28 -10.24
N LYS A 214 -18.09 -3.95 -11.49
CA LYS A 214 -19.42 -3.53 -11.95
C LYS A 214 -20.48 -4.61 -11.69
N GLN A 215 -20.18 -5.86 -11.99
CA GLN A 215 -21.11 -6.96 -11.74
C GLN A 215 -21.33 -7.20 -10.24
N ALA A 216 -20.31 -6.98 -9.41
CA ALA A 216 -20.38 -7.14 -7.95
C ALA A 216 -21.18 -6.01 -7.26
N LEU A 217 -21.14 -4.78 -7.79
CA LEU A 217 -21.81 -3.60 -7.22
C LEU A 217 -23.34 -3.74 -7.13
N LYS A 218 -23.96 -4.67 -7.89
CA LYS A 218 -25.42 -4.97 -7.78
C LYS A 218 -25.85 -5.37 -6.36
N HIS A 219 -24.92 -5.88 -5.55
CA HIS A 219 -25.18 -6.32 -4.17
C HIS A 219 -25.15 -5.17 -3.14
N LEU A 220 -24.71 -3.98 -3.53
CA LEU A 220 -24.62 -2.77 -2.67
C LEU A 220 -25.84 -1.83 -2.79
N LYS A 221 -26.94 -2.32 -3.37
CA LYS A 221 -28.21 -1.57 -3.49
C LYS A 221 -28.92 -1.48 -2.14
#